data_473875b976aad6bac92c10b113433b05
#
_entry.id   473875b976aad6bac92c10b113433b05
#
_cell.length_a   1.000
_cell.length_b   1.000
_cell.length_c   1.000
_cell.angle_alpha   90.00
_cell.angle_beta   90.00
_cell.angle_gamma   90.00
#
_symmetry.space_group_name_H-M   'P 1'
#
loop_
_entity.id
_entity.type
_entity.pdbx_description
1 polymer ?
#
loop_
_entity_poly.entity_id
_entity_poly.type
_entity_poly.pdbx_seq_one_letter_code
_entity_poly.pdbx_strand_id
1 'polypeptide(L)'
;MLPTFVIGLREGLEAALIVGIIAAFLKQQGRRDLLRWVYGGVGAAVLLCLGVGIALKVLSSNLPQKQQEGLETVVGVLAVGMVTYMVVWMRRHSRELKADLEGLAAAAIGDGGNRAGRAMVLMAFLAVLREGFETVVFLLAAFNESGNTADAAGGALAGIAVAVVLGWAIYRGGVRLNLSKFFRATGLVLVLVAAGLVVNALHTAHEAGWLNVGQGTTVDLTWLVQPGSVQSALLTGMLGIQQHPVVIEVAGWLVYLVPIGLYVAWPPSRPVSRRTMLRVWSAVAAAALAAVAALAIALPGHPVRNPVTSAGALTAGLTGAHGATATVRTTPVSPAAAVGNGTDVQSSTSLTLRRTGSAERGGVSVDVYTGSHPGAGAVGRPATLTFEQAAASNGGRLPLGVVPQGASAAEGSVRVQYTDTDELTVWVEPGTGRVVDLNWTETVRATLVGTQVGAVPLDSPVATGKQAFPAATVATAAAAARHDLQRTTDRSNLLTGLWLAVFVAVAALAAAGLTAAAARQQREAASVQTSTPLPTAG
;
A
#
# COMPACT_ATOMS: atom_id res chain seq x y z
N MET A 1 -7.07 23.94 -1.83
CA MET A 1 -8.09 24.95 -2.22
C MET A 1 -8.78 24.66 -3.56
N LEU A 2 -8.09 24.55 -4.71
CA LEU A 2 -8.76 24.47 -6.01
C LEU A 2 -9.65 23.23 -6.21
N PRO A 3 -9.24 21.99 -5.86
CA PRO A 3 -10.10 20.82 -5.99
C PRO A 3 -11.41 20.96 -5.20
N THR A 4 -11.30 21.35 -3.93
CA THR A 4 -12.45 21.51 -3.05
C THR A 4 -13.37 22.65 -3.48
N PHE A 5 -12.81 23.74 -4.05
CA PHE A 5 -13.58 24.80 -4.68
C PHE A 5 -14.39 24.29 -5.87
N VAL A 6 -13.78 23.52 -6.78
CA VAL A 6 -14.48 22.99 -7.97
C VAL A 6 -15.57 22.00 -7.58
N ILE A 7 -15.30 21.13 -6.60
CA ILE A 7 -16.30 20.21 -6.04
C ILE A 7 -17.45 21.01 -5.43
N GLY A 8 -17.17 21.94 -4.51
CA GLY A 8 -18.20 22.76 -3.85
C GLY A 8 -19.01 23.63 -4.83
N LEU A 9 -18.35 24.20 -5.85
CA LEU A 9 -19.01 24.96 -6.91
C LEU A 9 -19.97 24.08 -7.72
N ARG A 10 -19.54 22.89 -8.10
CA ARG A 10 -20.32 22.01 -8.96
C ARG A 10 -21.50 21.39 -8.22
N GLU A 11 -21.26 20.74 -7.10
CA GLU A 11 -22.33 20.09 -6.33
C GLU A 11 -23.30 21.13 -5.74
N GLY A 12 -22.75 22.25 -5.27
CA GLY A 12 -23.56 23.40 -4.83
C GLY A 12 -24.43 23.98 -5.96
N LEU A 13 -23.92 24.05 -7.21
CA LEU A 13 -24.71 24.51 -8.35
C LEU A 13 -25.77 23.48 -8.75
N GLU A 14 -25.49 22.17 -8.69
CA GLU A 14 -26.50 21.13 -8.94
C GLU A 14 -27.62 21.19 -7.92
N ALA A 15 -27.32 21.29 -6.63
CA ALA A 15 -28.32 21.49 -5.59
C ALA A 15 -29.10 22.79 -5.76
N ALA A 16 -28.42 23.90 -6.07
CA ALA A 16 -29.06 25.20 -6.30
C ALA A 16 -29.98 25.21 -7.55
N LEU A 17 -29.60 24.48 -8.60
CA LEU A 17 -30.42 24.30 -9.79
C LEU A 17 -31.67 23.47 -9.49
N ILE A 18 -31.54 22.36 -8.75
CA ILE A 18 -32.67 21.52 -8.33
C ILE A 18 -33.69 22.39 -7.55
N VAL A 19 -33.21 23.04 -6.50
CA VAL A 19 -34.05 23.89 -5.65
C VAL A 19 -34.66 25.06 -6.46
N GLY A 20 -33.84 25.69 -7.32
CA GLY A 20 -34.25 26.82 -8.16
C GLY A 20 -35.33 26.44 -9.18
N ILE A 21 -35.20 25.29 -9.86
CA ILE A 21 -36.20 24.79 -10.82
C ILE A 21 -37.52 24.48 -10.10
N ILE A 22 -37.47 23.76 -8.97
CA ILE A 22 -38.67 23.46 -8.17
C ILE A 22 -39.34 24.74 -7.69
N ALA A 23 -38.56 25.69 -7.16
CA ALA A 23 -39.11 26.97 -6.69
C ALA A 23 -39.71 27.82 -7.82
N ALA A 24 -39.08 27.85 -9.00
CA ALA A 24 -39.60 28.54 -10.17
C ALA A 24 -40.92 27.90 -10.66
N PHE A 25 -40.97 26.57 -10.72
CA PHE A 25 -42.15 25.81 -11.09
C PHE A 25 -43.31 26.07 -10.12
N LEU A 26 -43.09 25.99 -8.79
CA LEU A 26 -44.11 26.29 -7.79
C LEU A 26 -44.63 27.74 -7.89
N LYS A 27 -43.74 28.69 -8.17
CA LYS A 27 -44.13 30.09 -8.38
C LYS A 27 -44.99 30.23 -9.62
N GLN A 28 -44.66 29.54 -10.71
CA GLN A 28 -45.44 29.57 -11.97
C GLN A 28 -46.83 28.94 -11.79
N GLN A 29 -46.95 27.91 -10.97
CA GLN A 29 -48.22 27.25 -10.61
C GLN A 29 -49.03 28.00 -9.54
N GLY A 30 -48.56 29.16 -9.07
CA GLY A 30 -49.22 29.93 -8.02
C GLY A 30 -49.15 29.36 -6.61
N ARG A 31 -48.40 28.24 -6.42
CA ARG A 31 -48.31 27.46 -5.15
C ARG A 31 -47.11 27.89 -4.31
N ARG A 32 -46.99 29.19 -4.05
CA ARG A 32 -45.93 29.76 -3.21
C ARG A 32 -45.95 29.26 -1.75
N ASP A 33 -47.11 28.83 -1.28
CA ASP A 33 -47.35 28.23 0.02
C ASP A 33 -46.49 26.99 0.27
N LEU A 34 -46.13 26.24 -0.80
CA LEU A 34 -45.32 25.04 -0.74
C LEU A 34 -43.81 25.29 -0.65
N LEU A 35 -43.34 26.51 -0.94
CA LEU A 35 -41.91 26.86 -0.88
C LEU A 35 -41.31 26.67 0.50
N ARG A 36 -42.07 26.99 1.57
CA ARG A 36 -41.62 26.73 2.95
C ARG A 36 -41.30 25.26 3.21
N TRP A 37 -42.07 24.36 2.62
CA TRP A 37 -41.89 22.92 2.73
C TRP A 37 -40.63 22.44 1.96
N VAL A 38 -40.42 23.00 0.76
CA VAL A 38 -39.18 22.75 -0.02
C VAL A 38 -37.95 23.17 0.76
N TYR A 39 -37.93 24.40 1.30
CA TYR A 39 -36.79 24.89 2.10
C TYR A 39 -36.60 24.07 3.40
N GLY A 40 -37.68 23.59 4.00
CA GLY A 40 -37.62 22.67 5.16
C GLY A 40 -36.93 21.35 4.80
N GLY A 41 -37.29 20.75 3.66
CA GLY A 41 -36.64 19.55 3.13
C GLY A 41 -35.16 19.77 2.82
N VAL A 42 -34.83 20.88 2.16
CA VAL A 42 -33.42 21.24 1.88
C VAL A 42 -32.60 21.41 3.18
N GLY A 43 -33.16 22.15 4.16
CA GLY A 43 -32.49 22.35 5.44
C GLY A 43 -32.23 21.04 6.19
N ALA A 44 -33.22 20.12 6.21
CA ALA A 44 -33.06 18.82 6.81
C ALA A 44 -31.98 17.97 6.11
N ALA A 45 -31.93 17.98 4.78
CA ALA A 45 -30.92 17.28 4.00
C ALA A 45 -29.50 17.83 4.32
N VAL A 46 -29.33 19.15 4.32
CA VAL A 46 -28.04 19.79 4.62
C VAL A 46 -27.57 19.44 6.04
N LEU A 47 -28.46 19.52 7.04
CA LEU A 47 -28.12 19.17 8.42
C LEU A 47 -27.71 17.70 8.55
N LEU A 48 -28.41 16.79 7.89
CA LEU A 48 -28.06 15.38 7.88
C LEU A 48 -26.69 15.14 7.23
N CYS A 49 -26.42 15.75 6.08
CA CYS A 49 -25.13 15.63 5.39
C CYS A 49 -23.98 16.19 6.23
N LEU A 50 -24.15 17.34 6.87
CA LEU A 50 -23.18 17.91 7.79
C LEU A 50 -22.93 16.97 8.97
N GLY A 51 -23.99 16.41 9.56
CA GLY A 51 -23.89 15.42 10.66
C GLY A 51 -23.10 14.19 10.25
N VAL A 52 -23.38 13.63 9.08
CA VAL A 52 -22.64 12.47 8.52
C VAL A 52 -21.17 12.82 8.27
N GLY A 53 -20.89 13.99 7.67
CA GLY A 53 -19.53 14.43 7.39
C GLY A 53 -18.69 14.60 8.67
N ILE A 54 -19.27 15.25 9.70
CA ILE A 54 -18.63 15.40 11.01
C ILE A 54 -18.41 14.03 11.68
N ALA A 55 -19.41 13.16 11.65
CA ALA A 55 -19.32 11.82 12.25
C ALA A 55 -18.21 10.99 11.60
N LEU A 56 -18.11 11.00 10.26
CA LEU A 56 -17.05 10.30 9.52
C LEU A 56 -15.67 10.87 9.87
N LYS A 57 -15.54 12.20 9.97
CA LYS A 57 -14.26 12.83 10.33
C LYS A 57 -13.82 12.49 11.75
N VAL A 58 -14.74 12.54 12.71
CA VAL A 58 -14.47 12.16 14.10
C VAL A 58 -14.14 10.67 14.21
N LEU A 59 -14.84 9.82 13.49
CA LEU A 59 -14.56 8.39 13.46
C LEU A 59 -13.15 8.12 12.91
N SER A 60 -12.81 8.72 11.77
CA SER A 60 -11.50 8.59 11.13
C SER A 60 -10.36 9.00 12.06
N SER A 61 -10.49 10.14 12.77
CA SER A 61 -9.43 10.66 13.66
C SER A 61 -9.17 9.82 14.93
N ASN A 62 -10.09 8.92 15.29
CA ASN A 62 -9.97 8.07 16.49
C ASN A 62 -9.51 6.64 16.18
N LEU A 63 -9.31 6.29 14.91
CA LEU A 63 -8.90 4.95 14.50
C LEU A 63 -7.36 4.79 14.59
N PRO A 64 -6.85 3.57 14.88
CA PRO A 64 -5.45 3.23 14.67
C PRO A 64 -5.04 3.45 13.21
N GLN A 65 -3.80 3.88 12.97
CA GLN A 65 -3.31 4.30 11.64
C GLN A 65 -3.70 3.35 10.50
N LYS A 66 -3.46 2.04 10.63
CA LYS A 66 -3.84 1.07 9.58
C LYS A 66 -5.33 1.02 9.26
N GLN A 67 -6.19 1.24 10.25
CA GLN A 67 -7.64 1.26 10.05
C GLN A 67 -8.10 2.58 9.44
N GLN A 68 -7.43 3.68 9.79
CA GLN A 68 -7.64 4.98 9.18
C GLN A 68 -7.30 4.93 7.69
N GLU A 69 -6.10 4.42 7.32
CA GLU A 69 -5.69 4.24 5.92
C GLU A 69 -6.65 3.33 5.13
N GLY A 70 -7.11 2.25 5.77
CA GLY A 70 -8.14 1.38 5.17
C GLY A 70 -9.47 2.09 4.93
N LEU A 71 -9.92 2.92 5.87
CA LEU A 71 -11.13 3.74 5.70
C LEU A 71 -10.95 4.77 4.57
N GLU A 72 -9.80 5.43 4.51
CA GLU A 72 -9.47 6.40 3.47
C GLU A 72 -9.43 5.76 2.08
N THR A 73 -8.88 4.54 1.97
CA THR A 73 -8.92 3.73 0.75
C THR A 73 -10.36 3.48 0.29
N VAL A 74 -11.24 3.02 1.20
CA VAL A 74 -12.65 2.73 0.85
C VAL A 74 -13.38 4.00 0.41
N VAL A 75 -13.21 5.10 1.15
CA VAL A 75 -13.81 6.40 0.79
C VAL A 75 -13.29 6.90 -0.56
N GLY A 76 -11.98 6.78 -0.81
CA GLY A 76 -11.35 7.15 -2.08
C GLY A 76 -11.92 6.35 -3.26
N VAL A 77 -12.02 5.04 -3.14
CA VAL A 77 -12.58 4.15 -4.19
C VAL A 77 -14.06 4.48 -4.44
N LEU A 78 -14.85 4.71 -3.39
CA LEU A 78 -16.25 5.12 -3.52
C LEU A 78 -16.35 6.47 -4.23
N ALA A 79 -15.53 7.46 -3.85
CA ALA A 79 -15.51 8.77 -4.48
C ALA A 79 -15.17 8.68 -5.98
N VAL A 80 -14.15 7.90 -6.36
CA VAL A 80 -13.79 7.66 -7.77
C VAL A 80 -14.97 7.03 -8.54
N GLY A 81 -15.63 6.03 -7.96
CA GLY A 81 -16.80 5.37 -8.55
C GLY A 81 -17.96 6.35 -8.76
N MET A 82 -18.27 7.14 -7.75
CA MET A 82 -19.37 8.14 -7.79
C MET A 82 -19.08 9.26 -8.80
N VAL A 83 -17.86 9.83 -8.80
CA VAL A 83 -17.43 10.85 -9.79
C VAL A 83 -17.55 10.29 -11.20
N THR A 84 -17.06 9.08 -11.41
CA THR A 84 -17.11 8.44 -12.75
C THR A 84 -18.54 8.24 -13.21
N TYR A 85 -19.39 7.65 -12.36
CA TYR A 85 -20.81 7.44 -12.66
C TYR A 85 -21.50 8.76 -12.98
N MET A 86 -21.31 9.78 -12.15
CA MET A 86 -21.94 11.07 -12.27
C MET A 86 -21.51 11.81 -13.55
N VAL A 87 -20.20 11.83 -13.87
CA VAL A 87 -19.68 12.45 -15.09
C VAL A 87 -20.26 11.78 -16.35
N VAL A 88 -20.37 10.44 -16.34
CA VAL A 88 -20.94 9.67 -17.45
C VAL A 88 -22.47 9.91 -17.56
N TRP A 89 -23.19 9.91 -16.44
CA TRP A 89 -24.63 10.10 -16.38
C TRP A 89 -25.02 11.50 -16.81
N MET A 90 -24.36 12.54 -16.26
CA MET A 90 -24.61 13.94 -16.55
C MET A 90 -24.41 14.28 -18.04
N ARG A 91 -23.41 13.67 -18.66
CA ARG A 91 -23.17 13.83 -20.09
C ARG A 91 -24.36 13.38 -20.95
N ARG A 92 -25.14 12.41 -20.50
CA ARG A 92 -26.29 11.87 -21.22
C ARG A 92 -27.60 12.61 -20.90
N HIS A 93 -27.81 12.98 -19.63
CA HIS A 93 -29.11 13.45 -19.11
C HIS A 93 -29.17 14.94 -18.81
N SER A 94 -28.08 15.72 -19.00
CA SER A 94 -28.02 17.13 -18.66
C SER A 94 -29.06 18.00 -19.39
N ARG A 95 -29.65 17.54 -20.50
CA ARG A 95 -30.67 18.25 -21.26
C ARG A 95 -32.09 17.97 -20.77
N GLU A 96 -32.32 16.83 -20.16
CA GLU A 96 -33.64 16.34 -19.73
C GLU A 96 -33.93 16.66 -18.25
N LEU A 97 -32.87 16.99 -17.48
CA LEU A 97 -32.95 17.24 -16.05
C LEU A 97 -34.05 18.21 -15.63
N LYS A 98 -34.26 19.29 -16.42
CA LYS A 98 -35.32 20.27 -16.14
C LYS A 98 -36.72 19.67 -16.27
N ALA A 99 -36.97 18.92 -17.35
CA ALA A 99 -38.25 18.29 -17.60
C ALA A 99 -38.59 17.20 -16.55
N ASP A 100 -37.58 16.44 -16.15
CA ASP A 100 -37.74 15.40 -15.10
C ASP A 100 -38.11 16.01 -13.75
N LEU A 101 -37.43 17.10 -13.33
CA LEU A 101 -37.72 17.78 -12.07
C LEU A 101 -39.08 18.46 -12.09
N GLU A 102 -39.49 19.10 -13.20
CA GLU A 102 -40.83 19.69 -13.37
C GLU A 102 -41.92 18.59 -13.32
N GLY A 103 -41.67 17.44 -13.94
CA GLY A 103 -42.57 16.28 -13.90
C GLY A 103 -42.77 15.73 -12.47
N LEU A 104 -41.69 15.56 -11.72
CA LEU A 104 -41.75 15.14 -10.32
C LEU A 104 -42.47 16.15 -9.43
N ALA A 105 -42.25 17.44 -9.63
CA ALA A 105 -42.92 18.50 -8.90
C ALA A 105 -44.42 18.56 -9.24
N ALA A 106 -44.81 18.36 -10.51
CA ALA A 106 -46.20 18.28 -10.94
C ALA A 106 -46.94 17.12 -10.31
N ALA A 107 -46.31 15.92 -10.28
CA ALA A 107 -46.87 14.73 -9.63
C ALA A 107 -47.10 14.94 -8.12
N ALA A 108 -46.16 15.64 -7.44
CA ALA A 108 -46.28 15.93 -6.01
C ALA A 108 -47.40 16.93 -5.67
N ILE A 109 -47.80 17.81 -6.62
CA ILE A 109 -48.90 18.79 -6.43
C ILE A 109 -50.28 18.12 -6.56
N GLY A 110 -50.39 17.06 -7.38
CA GLY A 110 -51.67 16.40 -7.70
C GLY A 110 -52.44 15.86 -6.51
N ASP A 111 -51.80 15.63 -5.36
CA ASP A 111 -52.42 15.02 -4.18
C ASP A 111 -53.16 16.00 -3.23
N GLY A 112 -53.13 17.30 -3.45
CA GLY A 112 -53.88 18.32 -2.70
C GLY A 112 -53.52 18.46 -1.19
N GLY A 113 -53.63 19.68 -0.66
CA GLY A 113 -53.53 19.98 0.78
C GLY A 113 -52.20 19.60 1.47
N ASN A 114 -52.27 19.09 2.71
CA ASN A 114 -51.12 18.72 3.53
C ASN A 114 -50.27 17.56 2.92
N ARG A 115 -50.85 16.71 2.08
CA ARG A 115 -50.17 15.64 1.37
C ARG A 115 -49.15 16.20 0.35
N ALA A 116 -49.59 17.24 -0.41
CA ALA A 116 -48.69 17.92 -1.33
C ALA A 116 -47.49 18.58 -0.62
N GLY A 117 -47.70 19.16 0.57
CA GLY A 117 -46.61 19.70 1.40
C GLY A 117 -45.58 18.62 1.81
N ARG A 118 -46.07 17.48 2.28
CA ARG A 118 -45.18 16.33 2.67
C ARG A 118 -44.44 15.76 1.47
N ALA A 119 -45.12 15.63 0.33
CA ALA A 119 -44.49 15.17 -0.91
C ALA A 119 -43.38 16.12 -1.37
N MET A 120 -43.58 17.44 -1.26
CA MET A 120 -42.58 18.45 -1.58
C MET A 120 -41.39 18.42 -0.62
N VAL A 121 -41.58 18.24 0.70
CA VAL A 121 -40.51 18.05 1.66
C VAL A 121 -39.67 16.85 1.27
N LEU A 122 -40.32 15.68 1.05
CA LEU A 122 -39.63 14.43 0.74
C LEU A 122 -38.86 14.53 -0.58
N MET A 123 -39.47 15.08 -1.62
CA MET A 123 -38.84 15.26 -2.92
C MET A 123 -37.62 16.17 -2.83
N ALA A 124 -37.76 17.37 -2.22
CA ALA A 124 -36.65 18.28 -2.05
C ALA A 124 -35.56 17.73 -1.14
N PHE A 125 -35.95 17.04 -0.07
CA PHE A 125 -35.03 16.35 0.86
C PHE A 125 -34.22 15.30 0.12
N LEU A 126 -34.86 14.35 -0.57
CA LEU A 126 -34.15 13.25 -1.26
C LEU A 126 -33.25 13.77 -2.39
N ALA A 127 -33.72 14.77 -3.15
CA ALA A 127 -32.95 15.36 -4.22
C ALA A 127 -31.69 16.07 -3.70
N VAL A 128 -31.81 16.90 -2.65
CA VAL A 128 -30.66 17.60 -2.06
C VAL A 128 -29.80 16.67 -1.20
N LEU A 129 -30.38 15.65 -0.55
CA LEU A 129 -29.64 14.64 0.20
C LEU A 129 -28.65 13.91 -0.71
N ARG A 130 -29.07 13.57 -1.93
CA ARG A 130 -28.19 12.92 -2.90
C ARG A 130 -26.98 13.79 -3.20
N GLU A 131 -27.19 15.06 -3.61
CA GLU A 131 -26.09 15.96 -3.94
C GLU A 131 -25.23 16.30 -2.71
N GLY A 132 -25.85 16.43 -1.54
CA GLY A 132 -25.15 16.67 -0.28
C GLY A 132 -24.31 15.47 0.16
N PHE A 133 -24.77 14.24 -0.05
CA PHE A 133 -23.99 13.03 0.23
C PHE A 133 -22.79 12.91 -0.73
N GLU A 134 -22.99 13.17 -2.02
CA GLU A 134 -21.90 13.24 -3.00
C GLU A 134 -20.87 14.30 -2.58
N THR A 135 -21.32 15.49 -2.19
CA THR A 135 -20.46 16.57 -1.66
C THR A 135 -19.63 16.12 -0.45
N VAL A 136 -20.25 15.45 0.53
CA VAL A 136 -19.55 14.97 1.75
C VAL A 136 -18.46 13.97 1.39
N VAL A 137 -18.77 12.97 0.55
CA VAL A 137 -17.80 11.94 0.15
C VAL A 137 -16.64 12.55 -0.62
N PHE A 138 -16.92 13.44 -1.59
CA PHE A 138 -15.88 14.07 -2.40
C PHE A 138 -15.02 15.05 -1.60
N LEU A 139 -15.64 15.85 -0.72
CA LEU A 139 -14.88 16.75 0.15
C LEU A 139 -14.06 16.00 1.17
N LEU A 140 -14.57 14.91 1.76
CA LEU A 140 -13.81 14.09 2.70
C LEU A 140 -12.59 13.48 2.02
N ALA A 141 -12.76 12.91 0.81
CA ALA A 141 -11.65 12.39 0.01
C ALA A 141 -10.62 13.48 -0.32
N ALA A 142 -11.08 14.66 -0.77
CA ALA A 142 -10.20 15.79 -1.12
C ALA A 142 -9.54 16.45 0.12
N PHE A 143 -10.16 16.39 1.29
CA PHE A 143 -9.56 16.88 2.54
C PHE A 143 -8.41 16.01 3.03
N ASN A 144 -8.51 14.70 2.86
CA ASN A 144 -7.44 13.78 3.22
C ASN A 144 -6.19 13.97 2.35
N GLU A 145 -6.35 14.37 1.08
CA GLU A 145 -5.23 14.73 0.21
C GLU A 145 -4.62 16.12 0.49
N SER A 146 -5.35 16.99 1.21
CA SER A 146 -4.91 18.36 1.40
C SER A 146 -3.96 18.48 2.59
N GLY A 147 -2.75 19.00 2.36
CA GLY A 147 -1.78 19.30 3.44
C GLY A 147 -2.25 20.39 4.42
N ASN A 148 -3.33 21.14 4.10
CA ASN A 148 -3.92 22.16 4.96
C ASN A 148 -5.46 22.08 4.90
N THR A 149 -6.05 21.57 5.97
CA THR A 149 -7.51 21.40 6.10
C THR A 149 -8.26 22.74 6.05
N ALA A 150 -7.67 23.84 6.55
CA ALA A 150 -8.30 25.17 6.52
C ALA A 150 -8.43 25.71 5.10
N ASP A 151 -7.39 25.51 4.28
CA ASP A 151 -7.40 25.90 2.86
C ASP A 151 -8.42 25.09 2.06
N ALA A 152 -8.54 23.80 2.36
CA ALA A 152 -9.50 22.93 1.71
C ALA A 152 -10.94 23.32 2.08
N ALA A 153 -11.20 23.60 3.36
CA ALA A 153 -12.50 24.07 3.84
C ALA A 153 -12.86 25.45 3.26
N GLY A 154 -11.89 26.37 3.20
CA GLY A 154 -12.05 27.68 2.56
C GLY A 154 -12.42 27.57 1.08
N GLY A 155 -11.76 26.67 0.35
CA GLY A 155 -12.07 26.37 -1.05
C GLY A 155 -13.50 25.85 -1.22
N ALA A 156 -13.90 24.86 -0.42
CA ALA A 156 -15.26 24.30 -0.48
C ALA A 156 -16.34 25.35 -0.19
N LEU A 157 -16.17 26.14 0.87
CA LEU A 157 -17.11 27.20 1.23
C LEU A 157 -17.21 28.29 0.15
N ALA A 158 -16.09 28.71 -0.42
CA ALA A 158 -16.06 29.66 -1.52
C ALA A 158 -16.78 29.10 -2.75
N GLY A 159 -16.55 27.83 -3.09
CA GLY A 159 -17.24 27.15 -4.20
C GLY A 159 -18.75 27.09 -4.00
N ILE A 160 -19.22 26.70 -2.82
CA ILE A 160 -20.64 26.66 -2.47
C ILE A 160 -21.25 28.07 -2.49
N ALA A 161 -20.56 29.09 -1.96
CA ALA A 161 -21.05 30.47 -1.98
C ALA A 161 -21.25 30.99 -3.40
N VAL A 162 -20.28 30.74 -4.28
CA VAL A 162 -20.39 31.10 -5.71
C VAL A 162 -21.55 30.33 -6.37
N ALA A 163 -21.73 29.06 -6.07
CA ALA A 163 -22.82 28.23 -6.58
C ALA A 163 -24.20 28.79 -6.17
N VAL A 164 -24.36 29.18 -4.91
CA VAL A 164 -25.60 29.78 -4.41
C VAL A 164 -25.90 31.10 -5.13
N VAL A 165 -24.89 31.97 -5.33
CA VAL A 165 -25.02 33.23 -6.05
C VAL A 165 -25.43 32.99 -7.51
N LEU A 166 -24.77 32.03 -8.17
CA LEU A 166 -25.10 31.67 -9.56
C LEU A 166 -26.51 31.06 -9.66
N GLY A 167 -26.88 30.17 -8.76
CA GLY A 167 -28.22 29.56 -8.71
C GLY A 167 -29.31 30.61 -8.50
N TRP A 168 -29.08 31.58 -7.63
CA TRP A 168 -29.99 32.71 -7.43
C TRP A 168 -30.10 33.62 -8.67
N ALA A 169 -28.97 33.90 -9.32
CA ALA A 169 -28.94 34.71 -10.55
C ALA A 169 -29.69 34.01 -11.71
N ILE A 170 -29.54 32.68 -11.83
CA ILE A 170 -30.29 31.87 -12.81
C ILE A 170 -31.79 31.87 -12.47
N TYR A 171 -32.15 31.66 -11.19
CA TYR A 171 -33.55 31.72 -10.73
C TYR A 171 -34.22 33.08 -11.04
N ARG A 172 -33.48 34.19 -10.90
CA ARG A 172 -33.95 35.52 -11.25
C ARG A 172 -34.01 35.79 -12.77
N GLY A 173 -33.51 34.89 -13.60
CA GLY A 173 -33.47 35.03 -15.04
C GLY A 173 -32.38 35.98 -15.55
N GLY A 174 -31.48 36.45 -14.67
CA GLY A 174 -30.38 37.37 -15.00
C GLY A 174 -29.19 36.73 -15.72
N VAL A 175 -29.04 35.39 -15.63
CA VAL A 175 -27.93 34.67 -16.24
C VAL A 175 -28.44 33.45 -17.02
N ARG A 176 -28.04 33.36 -18.29
CA ARG A 176 -28.29 32.17 -19.14
C ARG A 176 -27.01 31.36 -19.25
N LEU A 177 -26.76 30.47 -18.30
CA LEU A 177 -25.65 29.54 -18.36
C LEU A 177 -25.94 28.41 -19.34
N ASN A 178 -24.96 28.10 -20.19
CA ASN A 178 -25.01 26.89 -20.99
C ASN A 178 -24.55 25.70 -20.09
N LEU A 179 -25.51 25.09 -19.40
CA LEU A 179 -25.30 23.99 -18.46
C LEU A 179 -24.48 22.85 -19.08
N SER A 180 -24.71 22.52 -20.35
CA SER A 180 -23.97 21.45 -21.03
C SER A 180 -22.48 21.79 -21.19
N LYS A 181 -22.12 23.05 -21.49
CA LYS A 181 -20.72 23.48 -21.55
C LYS A 181 -20.09 23.53 -20.16
N PHE A 182 -20.84 24.06 -19.18
CA PHE A 182 -20.40 24.15 -17.79
C PHE A 182 -20.07 22.74 -17.22
N PHE A 183 -21.04 21.81 -17.29
CA PHE A 183 -20.84 20.44 -16.79
C PHE A 183 -19.77 19.65 -17.55
N ARG A 184 -19.52 19.98 -18.80
CA ARG A 184 -18.41 19.37 -19.54
C ARG A 184 -17.06 19.88 -19.04
N ALA A 185 -16.93 21.18 -18.80
CA ALA A 185 -15.69 21.78 -18.31
C ALA A 185 -15.38 21.31 -16.89
N THR A 186 -16.35 21.42 -15.96
CA THR A 186 -16.20 20.96 -14.57
C THR A 186 -16.04 19.45 -14.49
N GLY A 187 -16.72 18.68 -15.34
CA GLY A 187 -16.57 17.25 -15.44
C GLY A 187 -15.14 16.82 -15.85
N LEU A 188 -14.49 17.55 -16.76
CA LEU A 188 -13.10 17.28 -17.12
C LEU A 188 -12.16 17.53 -15.94
N VAL A 189 -12.38 18.64 -15.20
CA VAL A 189 -11.59 18.91 -13.98
C VAL A 189 -11.81 17.83 -12.93
N LEU A 190 -13.06 17.36 -12.73
CA LEU A 190 -13.34 16.29 -11.79
C LEU A 190 -12.73 14.94 -12.21
N VAL A 191 -12.61 14.65 -13.49
CA VAL A 191 -11.90 13.46 -13.97
C VAL A 191 -10.42 13.53 -13.60
N LEU A 192 -9.81 14.73 -13.66
CA LEU A 192 -8.43 14.93 -13.23
C LEU A 192 -8.28 14.74 -11.71
N VAL A 193 -9.20 15.31 -10.91
CA VAL A 193 -9.24 15.12 -9.46
C VAL A 193 -9.46 13.64 -9.11
N ALA A 194 -10.38 12.97 -9.78
CA ALA A 194 -10.62 11.55 -9.55
C ALA A 194 -9.43 10.67 -9.92
N ALA A 195 -8.63 11.06 -10.93
CA ALA A 195 -7.36 10.39 -11.21
C ALA A 195 -6.36 10.53 -10.05
N GLY A 196 -6.31 11.70 -9.40
CA GLY A 196 -5.55 11.91 -8.16
C GLY A 196 -6.07 11.04 -7.02
N LEU A 197 -7.40 10.96 -6.84
CA LEU A 197 -8.01 10.08 -5.84
C LEU A 197 -7.70 8.59 -6.08
N VAL A 198 -7.53 8.15 -7.33
CA VAL A 198 -7.07 6.78 -7.64
C VAL A 198 -5.66 6.56 -7.09
N VAL A 199 -4.74 7.51 -7.30
CA VAL A 199 -3.38 7.43 -6.79
C VAL A 199 -3.39 7.36 -5.27
N ASN A 200 -4.13 8.25 -4.61
CA ASN A 200 -4.24 8.28 -3.15
C ASN A 200 -4.86 6.99 -2.59
N ALA A 201 -5.92 6.47 -3.20
CA ALA A 201 -6.53 5.20 -2.78
C ALA A 201 -5.57 4.01 -2.92
N LEU A 202 -4.69 4.00 -3.93
CA LEU A 202 -3.65 2.98 -4.07
C LEU A 202 -2.56 3.14 -3.02
N HIS A 203 -2.19 4.38 -2.69
CA HIS A 203 -1.21 4.72 -1.66
C HIS A 203 -1.69 4.29 -0.27
N THR A 204 -2.89 4.72 0.13
CA THR A 204 -3.49 4.36 1.43
C THR A 204 -3.79 2.86 1.54
N ALA A 205 -4.13 2.18 0.42
CA ALA A 205 -4.25 0.73 0.39
C ALA A 205 -2.92 0.03 0.68
N HIS A 206 -1.79 0.60 0.26
CA HIS A 206 -0.46 0.11 0.61
C HIS A 206 -0.16 0.32 2.10
N GLU A 207 -0.40 1.51 2.64
CA GLU A 207 -0.17 1.84 4.05
C GLU A 207 -1.06 1.01 5.00
N ALA A 208 -2.30 0.71 4.58
CA ALA A 208 -3.18 -0.23 5.27
C ALA A 208 -2.66 -1.69 5.22
N GLY A 209 -1.68 -1.99 4.36
CA GLY A 209 -1.14 -3.33 4.16
C GLY A 209 -1.99 -4.23 3.25
N TRP A 210 -2.96 -3.67 2.52
CA TRP A 210 -3.82 -4.41 1.59
C TRP A 210 -3.16 -4.64 0.23
N LEU A 211 -2.25 -3.73 -0.16
CA LEU A 211 -1.62 -3.74 -1.47
C LEU A 211 -0.09 -3.59 -1.35
N ASN A 212 0.63 -4.70 -1.41
CA ASN A 212 2.09 -4.72 -1.28
C ASN A 212 2.82 -4.91 -2.63
N VAL A 213 2.12 -4.69 -3.75
CA VAL A 213 2.60 -4.97 -5.09
C VAL A 213 2.86 -3.65 -5.82
N GLY A 214 3.95 -3.55 -6.58
CA GLY A 214 4.25 -2.39 -7.42
C GLY A 214 4.80 -1.17 -6.72
N GLN A 215 5.48 -1.35 -5.62
CA GLN A 215 6.09 -0.29 -4.81
C GLN A 215 7.46 0.17 -5.34
N GLY A 216 7.89 -0.34 -6.51
CA GLY A 216 9.10 0.16 -7.17
C GLY A 216 8.92 1.61 -7.59
N THR A 217 9.91 2.46 -7.31
CA THR A 217 9.96 3.85 -7.78
C THR A 217 10.08 3.89 -9.31
N THR A 218 9.32 4.79 -9.96
CA THR A 218 9.35 4.91 -11.42
C THR A 218 10.30 6.00 -11.90
N VAL A 219 9.93 7.24 -11.69
CA VAL A 219 10.64 8.44 -12.18
C VAL A 219 10.78 9.44 -11.05
N ASP A 220 11.92 10.10 -10.96
CA ASP A 220 12.10 11.23 -10.07
C ASP A 220 11.50 12.49 -10.72
N LEU A 221 10.41 12.99 -10.13
CA LEU A 221 9.69 14.19 -10.54
C LEU A 221 9.97 15.38 -9.62
N THR A 222 11.03 15.35 -8.80
CA THR A 222 11.41 16.46 -7.90
C THR A 222 11.60 17.77 -8.62
N TRP A 223 12.05 17.75 -9.88
CA TRP A 223 12.19 18.95 -10.73
C TRP A 223 10.82 19.59 -11.08
N LEU A 224 9.75 18.78 -11.14
CA LEU A 224 8.39 19.22 -11.48
C LEU A 224 7.56 19.54 -10.23
N VAL A 225 7.73 18.75 -9.17
CA VAL A 225 6.95 18.82 -7.92
C VAL A 225 7.87 19.30 -6.79
N GLN A 226 8.28 20.58 -6.83
CA GLN A 226 9.13 21.15 -5.79
C GLN A 226 8.32 21.41 -4.50
N PRO A 227 8.77 20.93 -3.32
CA PRO A 227 8.09 21.15 -2.06
C PRO A 227 7.87 22.63 -1.76
N GLY A 228 6.64 22.99 -1.35
CA GLY A 228 6.28 24.38 -1.00
C GLY A 228 5.95 25.29 -2.18
N SER A 229 6.03 24.81 -3.43
CA SER A 229 5.61 25.59 -4.59
C SER A 229 4.10 25.50 -4.83
N VAL A 230 3.50 26.57 -5.37
CA VAL A 230 2.08 26.56 -5.79
C VAL A 230 1.84 25.50 -6.88
N GLN A 231 2.83 25.29 -7.74
CA GLN A 231 2.80 24.26 -8.79
C GLN A 231 2.73 22.86 -8.19
N SER A 232 3.54 22.56 -7.17
CA SER A 232 3.48 21.30 -6.44
C SER A 232 2.12 21.07 -5.79
N ALA A 233 1.58 22.09 -5.12
CA ALA A 233 0.26 22.02 -4.50
C ALA A 233 -0.86 21.71 -5.50
N LEU A 234 -0.78 22.23 -6.73
CA LEU A 234 -1.74 21.95 -7.80
C LEU A 234 -1.54 20.55 -8.38
N LEU A 235 -0.30 20.15 -8.68
CA LEU A 235 -0.01 18.86 -9.29
C LEU A 235 -0.29 17.70 -8.33
N THR A 236 0.12 17.83 -7.08
CA THR A 236 -0.14 16.82 -6.05
C THR A 236 -1.62 16.82 -5.65
N GLY A 237 -2.19 18.00 -5.35
CA GLY A 237 -3.56 18.10 -4.84
C GLY A 237 -4.67 17.92 -5.88
N MET A 238 -4.41 18.07 -7.21
CA MET A 238 -5.39 17.83 -8.26
C MET A 238 -5.15 16.54 -9.04
N LEU A 239 -3.90 16.25 -9.33
CA LEU A 239 -3.52 15.15 -10.21
C LEU A 239 -2.97 13.94 -9.43
N GLY A 240 -2.72 14.08 -8.13
CA GLY A 240 -2.10 13.05 -7.31
C GLY A 240 -0.64 12.76 -7.68
N ILE A 241 0.01 13.66 -8.44
CA ILE A 241 1.40 13.44 -8.89
C ILE A 241 2.33 13.72 -7.73
N GLN A 242 2.99 12.67 -7.22
CA GLN A 242 4.00 12.74 -6.16
C GLN A 242 5.41 12.91 -6.74
N GLN A 243 6.37 13.26 -5.87
CA GLN A 243 7.78 13.43 -6.28
C GLN A 243 8.41 12.11 -6.77
N HIS A 244 8.11 11.02 -6.09
CA HIS A 244 8.60 9.67 -6.38
C HIS A 244 7.42 8.71 -6.51
N PRO A 245 6.62 8.81 -7.60
CA PRO A 245 5.47 7.96 -7.76
C PRO A 245 5.90 6.50 -7.97
N VAL A 246 5.17 5.58 -7.38
CA VAL A 246 5.41 4.15 -7.55
C VAL A 246 4.68 3.61 -8.79
N VAL A 247 5.14 2.46 -9.31
CA VAL A 247 4.63 1.88 -10.58
C VAL A 247 3.12 1.73 -10.58
N ILE A 248 2.54 1.26 -9.45
CA ILE A 248 1.09 1.00 -9.37
C ILE A 248 0.28 2.29 -9.40
N GLU A 249 0.78 3.37 -8.81
CA GLU A 249 0.14 4.69 -8.79
C GLU A 249 0.07 5.28 -10.20
N VAL A 250 1.21 5.28 -10.92
CA VAL A 250 1.28 5.77 -12.31
C VAL A 250 0.37 4.95 -13.22
N ALA A 251 0.37 3.64 -13.06
CA ALA A 251 -0.45 2.76 -13.86
C ALA A 251 -1.95 2.95 -13.56
N GLY A 252 -2.36 3.04 -12.30
CA GLY A 252 -3.74 3.33 -11.90
C GLY A 252 -4.20 4.68 -12.44
N TRP A 253 -3.36 5.70 -12.36
CA TRP A 253 -3.62 7.03 -12.90
C TRP A 253 -3.88 6.98 -14.42
N LEU A 254 -3.00 6.33 -15.18
CA LEU A 254 -3.15 6.19 -16.64
C LEU A 254 -4.38 5.36 -17.03
N VAL A 255 -4.59 4.23 -16.37
CA VAL A 255 -5.74 3.33 -16.62
C VAL A 255 -7.07 4.02 -16.35
N TYR A 256 -7.12 4.94 -15.40
CA TYR A 256 -8.30 5.73 -15.13
C TYR A 256 -8.43 6.95 -16.07
N LEU A 257 -7.40 7.80 -16.10
CA LEU A 257 -7.48 9.10 -16.78
C LEU A 257 -7.64 8.98 -18.29
N VAL A 258 -6.91 8.05 -18.93
CA VAL A 258 -6.93 7.95 -20.40
C VAL A 258 -8.32 7.58 -20.92
N PRO A 259 -8.98 6.49 -20.48
CA PRO A 259 -10.28 6.13 -21.03
C PRO A 259 -11.39 7.11 -20.64
N ILE A 260 -11.43 7.57 -19.39
CA ILE A 260 -12.49 8.46 -18.92
C ILE A 260 -12.29 9.88 -19.46
N GLY A 261 -11.05 10.38 -19.48
CA GLY A 261 -10.70 11.66 -20.07
C GLY A 261 -11.03 11.73 -21.57
N LEU A 262 -10.65 10.70 -22.33
CA LEU A 262 -11.02 10.59 -23.74
C LEU A 262 -12.54 10.53 -23.93
N TYR A 263 -13.25 9.77 -23.08
CA TYR A 263 -14.71 9.72 -23.15
C TYR A 263 -15.34 11.09 -22.92
N VAL A 264 -14.91 11.85 -21.93
CA VAL A 264 -15.43 13.18 -21.60
C VAL A 264 -15.05 14.22 -22.65
N ALA A 265 -13.82 14.18 -23.15
CA ALA A 265 -13.34 15.10 -24.19
C ALA A 265 -13.98 14.86 -25.55
N TRP A 266 -14.48 13.65 -25.83
CA TRP A 266 -15.06 13.31 -27.12
C TRP A 266 -16.29 14.14 -27.45
N PRO A 267 -16.39 14.73 -28.66
CA PRO A 267 -17.54 15.55 -29.03
C PRO A 267 -18.82 14.70 -29.13
N PRO A 268 -19.94 15.12 -28.50
CA PRO A 268 -21.20 14.38 -28.57
C PRO A 268 -21.82 14.35 -29.97
N SER A 269 -21.40 15.24 -30.88
CA SER A 269 -21.83 15.30 -32.26
C SER A 269 -21.28 14.16 -33.14
N ARG A 270 -20.30 13.41 -32.67
CA ARG A 270 -19.72 12.27 -33.38
C ARG A 270 -19.84 11.00 -32.53
N PRO A 271 -21.00 10.34 -32.50
CA PRO A 271 -21.15 9.11 -31.74
C PRO A 271 -20.21 8.05 -32.35
N VAL A 272 -19.34 7.49 -31.50
CA VAL A 272 -18.51 6.37 -31.93
C VAL A 272 -19.41 5.19 -32.28
N SER A 273 -19.25 4.63 -33.47
CA SER A 273 -20.06 3.49 -33.88
C SER A 273 -19.82 2.32 -32.91
N ARG A 274 -20.86 1.57 -32.57
CA ARG A 274 -20.74 0.41 -31.67
C ARG A 274 -19.71 -0.62 -32.17
N ARG A 275 -19.62 -0.78 -33.49
CA ARG A 275 -18.63 -1.67 -34.11
C ARG A 275 -17.19 -1.18 -33.85
N THR A 276 -16.97 0.15 -33.92
CA THR A 276 -15.67 0.75 -33.60
C THR A 276 -15.36 0.56 -32.11
N MET A 277 -16.34 0.78 -31.24
CA MET A 277 -16.17 0.61 -29.78
C MET A 277 -15.85 -0.83 -29.39
N LEU A 278 -16.52 -1.82 -29.98
CA LEU A 278 -16.22 -3.22 -29.81
C LEU A 278 -14.80 -3.57 -30.31
N ARG A 279 -14.40 -3.05 -31.48
CA ARG A 279 -13.04 -3.24 -32.00
C ARG A 279 -11.98 -2.64 -31.09
N VAL A 280 -12.21 -1.44 -30.54
CA VAL A 280 -11.28 -0.81 -29.61
C VAL A 280 -11.15 -1.64 -28.34
N TRP A 281 -12.26 -2.03 -27.71
CA TRP A 281 -12.21 -2.85 -26.48
C TRP A 281 -11.60 -4.22 -26.71
N SER A 282 -11.89 -4.87 -27.85
CA SER A 282 -11.27 -6.15 -28.19
C SER A 282 -9.77 -6.03 -28.48
N ALA A 283 -9.33 -4.92 -29.12
CA ALA A 283 -7.91 -4.65 -29.33
C ALA A 283 -7.17 -4.36 -28.02
N VAL A 284 -7.77 -3.59 -27.10
CA VAL A 284 -7.22 -3.34 -25.77
C VAL A 284 -7.11 -4.64 -24.98
N ALA A 285 -8.15 -5.48 -24.98
CA ALA A 285 -8.12 -6.78 -24.34
C ALA A 285 -7.03 -7.70 -24.91
N ALA A 286 -6.90 -7.75 -26.24
CA ALA A 286 -5.87 -8.55 -26.89
C ALA A 286 -4.46 -8.07 -26.57
N ALA A 287 -4.22 -6.74 -26.56
CA ALA A 287 -2.94 -6.15 -26.19
C ALA A 287 -2.61 -6.42 -24.70
N ALA A 288 -3.59 -6.30 -23.80
CA ALA A 288 -3.41 -6.60 -22.40
C ALA A 288 -3.11 -8.09 -22.15
N LEU A 289 -3.79 -9.01 -22.83
CA LEU A 289 -3.50 -10.45 -22.76
C LEU A 289 -2.10 -10.79 -23.32
N ALA A 290 -1.68 -10.13 -24.40
CA ALA A 290 -0.31 -10.27 -24.90
C ALA A 290 0.72 -9.77 -23.89
N ALA A 291 0.46 -8.65 -23.20
CA ALA A 291 1.30 -8.16 -22.13
C ALA A 291 1.35 -9.13 -20.93
N VAL A 292 0.22 -9.74 -20.55
CA VAL A 292 0.17 -10.79 -19.51
C VAL A 292 1.09 -11.96 -19.89
N ALA A 293 0.99 -12.44 -21.13
CA ALA A 293 1.83 -13.54 -21.61
C ALA A 293 3.32 -13.18 -21.62
N ALA A 294 3.68 -11.98 -22.11
CA ALA A 294 5.06 -11.51 -22.15
C ALA A 294 5.65 -11.36 -20.73
N LEU A 295 4.90 -10.75 -19.81
CA LEU A 295 5.33 -10.57 -18.42
C LEU A 295 5.44 -11.90 -17.68
N ALA A 296 4.53 -12.84 -17.92
CA ALA A 296 4.59 -14.18 -17.33
C ALA A 296 5.84 -14.97 -17.78
N ILE A 297 6.23 -14.83 -19.06
CA ILE A 297 7.45 -15.44 -19.60
C ILE A 297 8.71 -14.76 -19.03
N ALA A 298 8.66 -13.45 -18.83
CA ALA A 298 9.79 -12.68 -18.30
C ALA A 298 10.00 -12.82 -16.79
N LEU A 299 9.07 -13.47 -16.05
CA LEU A 299 9.16 -13.63 -14.59
C LEU A 299 10.40 -14.43 -14.21
N PRO A 300 11.35 -13.84 -13.44
CA PRO A 300 12.50 -14.57 -12.92
C PRO A 300 12.06 -15.65 -11.92
N GLY A 301 12.81 -16.74 -11.86
CA GLY A 301 12.61 -17.79 -10.87
C GLY A 301 12.65 -17.24 -9.43
N HIS A 302 12.10 -18.00 -8.49
CA HIS A 302 12.19 -17.63 -7.07
C HIS A 302 13.65 -17.60 -6.63
N PRO A 303 14.10 -16.56 -5.91
CA PRO A 303 15.43 -16.58 -5.29
C PRO A 303 15.50 -17.75 -4.29
N VAL A 304 16.68 -18.33 -4.16
CA VAL A 304 16.92 -19.38 -3.16
C VAL A 304 16.78 -18.74 -1.78
N ARG A 305 15.89 -19.26 -0.96
CA ARG A 305 15.76 -18.83 0.43
C ARG A 305 16.85 -19.51 1.27
N ASN A 306 17.43 -18.75 2.20
CA ASN A 306 18.45 -19.21 3.13
C ASN A 306 19.65 -19.87 2.44
N PRO A 307 20.30 -19.21 1.48
CA PRO A 307 21.45 -19.78 0.80
C PRO A 307 22.63 -19.92 1.76
N VAL A 308 23.34 -21.04 1.65
CA VAL A 308 24.54 -21.32 2.46
C VAL A 308 25.70 -20.49 1.92
N THR A 309 26.46 -19.86 2.82
CA THR A 309 27.75 -19.22 2.52
C THR A 309 28.88 -20.06 3.07
N SER A 310 29.90 -20.30 2.28
CA SER A 310 31.03 -21.12 2.65
C SER A 310 32.36 -20.41 2.39
N ALA A 311 33.33 -20.65 3.28
CA ALA A 311 34.70 -20.17 3.17
C ALA A 311 35.65 -21.28 3.64
N GLY A 312 36.20 -22.03 2.69
CA GLY A 312 36.99 -23.21 3.01
C GLY A 312 36.12 -24.27 3.72
N ALA A 313 36.54 -24.68 4.92
CA ALA A 313 35.82 -25.64 5.73
C ALA A 313 34.68 -24.99 6.58
N LEU A 314 34.66 -23.66 6.70
CA LEU A 314 33.62 -22.94 7.45
C LEU A 314 32.41 -22.68 6.56
N THR A 315 31.27 -23.24 6.93
CA THR A 315 30.00 -23.01 6.24
C THR A 315 28.96 -22.46 7.21
N ALA A 316 28.14 -21.55 6.73
CA ALA A 316 27.03 -21.00 7.51
C ALA A 316 25.78 -20.80 6.65
N GLY A 317 24.64 -21.19 7.17
CA GLY A 317 23.35 -21.01 6.53
C GLY A 317 22.25 -20.83 7.55
N LEU A 318 21.26 -20.01 7.24
CA LEU A 318 20.08 -19.82 8.06
C LEU A 318 19.16 -21.04 7.89
N THR A 319 18.75 -21.67 8.99
CA THR A 319 17.77 -22.76 8.97
C THR A 319 16.36 -22.29 9.35
N GLY A 320 16.24 -21.16 10.05
CA GLY A 320 14.97 -20.53 10.39
C GLY A 320 15.19 -19.19 11.08
N ALA A 321 14.27 -18.24 10.83
CA ALA A 321 14.19 -16.98 11.55
C ALA A 321 12.76 -16.81 12.07
N HIS A 322 12.62 -16.59 13.37
CA HIS A 322 11.34 -16.34 14.03
C HIS A 322 11.45 -15.09 14.90
N GLY A 323 11.00 -13.94 14.37
CA GLY A 323 11.03 -12.68 15.08
C GLY A 323 12.44 -12.25 15.52
N ALA A 324 12.68 -12.25 16.84
CA ALA A 324 13.97 -11.83 17.40
C ALA A 324 15.06 -12.91 17.41
N THR A 325 14.80 -14.12 16.92
CA THR A 325 15.75 -15.25 16.93
C THR A 325 15.97 -15.80 15.53
N ALA A 326 17.18 -16.35 15.30
CA ALA A 326 17.53 -17.07 14.09
C ALA A 326 18.25 -18.38 14.45
N THR A 327 17.91 -19.46 13.76
CA THR A 327 18.64 -20.73 13.88
C THR A 327 19.62 -20.83 12.73
N VAL A 328 20.89 -20.82 13.04
CA VAL A 328 21.99 -20.83 12.07
C VAL A 328 22.68 -22.20 12.16
N ARG A 329 22.84 -22.85 11.00
CA ARG A 329 23.64 -24.06 10.88
C ARG A 329 25.04 -23.65 10.49
N THR A 330 26.03 -24.09 11.28
CA THR A 330 27.44 -23.87 11.01
C THR A 330 28.18 -25.19 11.03
N THR A 331 29.23 -25.28 10.22
CA THR A 331 30.17 -26.41 10.25
C THR A 331 31.55 -25.81 10.47
N PRO A 332 31.97 -25.65 11.73
CA PRO A 332 33.32 -25.16 12.05
C PRO A 332 34.35 -26.26 11.88
N VAL A 333 35.55 -25.86 11.52
CA VAL A 333 36.72 -26.71 11.75
C VAL A 333 37.18 -26.44 13.18
N SER A 334 37.08 -27.44 14.06
CA SER A 334 37.54 -27.26 15.44
C SER A 334 39.04 -26.97 15.47
N PRO A 335 39.49 -25.86 16.09
CA PRO A 335 40.93 -25.62 16.27
C PRO A 335 41.65 -26.71 17.06
N ALA A 336 40.93 -27.52 17.81
CA ALA A 336 41.48 -28.69 18.52
C ALA A 336 42.06 -29.75 17.58
N ALA A 337 41.63 -29.80 16.32
CA ALA A 337 42.18 -30.68 15.29
C ALA A 337 43.62 -30.27 14.85
N ALA A 338 44.07 -29.07 15.15
CA ALA A 338 45.40 -28.59 14.78
C ALA A 338 46.52 -29.05 15.72
N VAL A 339 46.21 -29.66 16.86
CA VAL A 339 47.19 -30.03 17.90
C VAL A 339 47.35 -31.57 18.08
N GLY A 340 46.55 -32.37 17.41
CA GLY A 340 46.63 -33.84 17.52
C GLY A 340 46.24 -34.55 16.23
N ASN A 341 46.79 -35.73 15.96
CA ASN A 341 46.46 -36.63 14.84
C ASN A 341 44.98 -37.07 14.83
N GLY A 342 44.04 -36.17 14.97
CA GLY A 342 42.63 -36.44 15.06
C GLY A 342 41.94 -36.27 13.70
N THR A 343 41.21 -37.29 13.29
CA THR A 343 40.26 -37.28 12.19
C THR A 343 39.33 -36.05 12.28
N ASP A 344 39.27 -35.26 11.22
CA ASP A 344 38.34 -34.11 11.05
C ASP A 344 36.90 -34.57 11.33
N VAL A 345 36.40 -34.33 12.52
CA VAL A 345 34.99 -34.48 12.82
C VAL A 345 34.28 -33.19 12.43
N GLN A 346 33.86 -33.11 11.17
CA GLN A 346 32.94 -32.06 10.70
C GLN A 346 31.56 -32.34 11.31
N SER A 347 31.26 -31.76 12.46
CA SER A 347 29.94 -31.81 13.04
C SER A 347 29.17 -30.51 12.67
N SER A 348 28.09 -30.64 11.91
CA SER A 348 27.20 -29.53 11.71
C SER A 348 26.38 -29.25 12.97
N THR A 349 26.50 -28.05 13.52
CA THR A 349 25.78 -27.63 14.74
C THR A 349 24.72 -26.60 14.35
N SER A 350 23.50 -26.79 14.84
CA SER A 350 22.43 -25.81 14.71
C SER A 350 22.33 -24.98 15.99
N LEU A 351 22.56 -23.69 15.88
CA LEU A 351 22.57 -22.75 17.00
C LEU A 351 21.44 -21.76 16.87
N THR A 352 20.70 -21.54 17.95
CA THR A 352 19.68 -20.48 18.01
C THR A 352 20.32 -19.22 18.58
N LEU A 353 20.36 -18.17 17.75
CA LEU A 353 20.97 -16.90 18.06
C LEU A 353 19.88 -15.84 18.26
N ARG A 354 20.19 -14.82 19.03
CA ARG A 354 19.29 -13.69 19.30
C ARG A 354 19.71 -12.48 18.46
N ARG A 355 18.72 -11.77 17.86
CA ARG A 355 18.97 -10.52 17.16
C ARG A 355 19.39 -9.44 18.15
N THR A 356 20.52 -8.81 17.92
CA THR A 356 21.10 -7.76 18.76
C THR A 356 21.09 -6.38 18.11
N GLY A 357 20.91 -6.32 16.79
CA GLY A 357 20.87 -5.06 16.07
C GLY A 357 20.86 -5.23 14.57
N SER A 358 21.16 -4.14 13.88
CA SER A 358 21.39 -4.09 12.43
C SER A 358 22.72 -3.37 12.16
N ALA A 359 23.37 -3.72 11.06
CA ALA A 359 24.64 -3.14 10.63
C ALA A 359 24.71 -3.10 9.11
N GLU A 360 25.73 -2.47 8.58
CA GLU A 360 26.06 -2.51 7.15
C GLU A 360 27.31 -3.37 6.93
N ARG A 361 27.24 -4.32 5.99
CA ARG A 361 28.35 -5.20 5.61
C ARG A 361 28.43 -5.29 4.09
N GLY A 362 29.57 -4.87 3.54
CA GLY A 362 29.81 -4.90 2.10
C GLY A 362 28.79 -4.09 1.27
N GLY A 363 28.22 -3.00 1.82
CA GLY A 363 27.18 -2.21 1.18
C GLY A 363 25.79 -2.88 1.18
N VAL A 364 25.54 -3.79 2.14
CA VAL A 364 24.23 -4.43 2.36
C VAL A 364 23.82 -4.20 3.79
N SER A 365 22.55 -3.85 4.01
CA SER A 365 21.96 -3.79 5.35
C SER A 365 21.71 -5.21 5.84
N VAL A 366 22.20 -5.54 7.03
CA VAL A 366 22.15 -6.88 7.61
C VAL A 366 21.67 -6.84 9.06
N ASP A 367 20.95 -7.86 9.47
CA ASP A 367 20.62 -8.11 10.85
C ASP A 367 21.75 -8.84 11.55
N VAL A 368 22.08 -8.42 12.77
CA VAL A 368 23.14 -9.01 13.60
C VAL A 368 22.51 -9.95 14.62
N TYR A 369 22.95 -11.20 14.59
CA TYR A 369 22.52 -12.22 15.55
C TYR A 369 23.72 -12.70 16.35
N THR A 370 23.57 -12.79 17.67
CA THR A 370 24.61 -13.26 18.58
C THR A 370 24.06 -14.34 19.50
N GLY A 371 24.96 -15.22 19.93
CA GLY A 371 24.64 -16.23 20.93
C GLY A 371 25.88 -16.97 21.38
N SER A 372 25.76 -17.65 22.52
CA SER A 372 26.79 -18.50 23.08
C SER A 372 26.25 -19.90 23.24
N HIS A 373 27.14 -20.88 23.06
CA HIS A 373 26.85 -22.31 23.23
C HIS A 373 27.98 -22.97 24.01
N PRO A 374 27.67 -23.91 24.90
CA PRO A 374 28.71 -24.76 25.49
C PRO A 374 29.42 -25.55 24.39
N GLY A 375 30.71 -25.45 24.33
CA GLY A 375 31.52 -26.18 23.37
C GLY A 375 31.62 -27.68 23.67
N ALA A 376 32.35 -28.42 22.83
CA ALA A 376 32.47 -29.88 22.90
C ALA A 376 33.27 -30.42 24.12
N GLY A 377 33.76 -29.54 24.98
CA GLY A 377 34.47 -29.90 26.18
C GLY A 377 35.91 -30.41 25.93
N ALA A 378 36.33 -31.42 26.66
CA ALA A 378 37.72 -31.86 26.72
C ALA A 378 38.20 -32.77 25.55
N VAL A 379 37.52 -32.77 24.40
CA VAL A 379 37.85 -33.65 23.27
C VAL A 379 39.29 -33.35 22.79
N GLY A 380 40.17 -34.35 22.90
CA GLY A 380 41.57 -34.27 22.45
C GLY A 380 42.51 -33.49 23.38
N ARG A 381 42.09 -33.10 24.61
CA ARG A 381 42.91 -32.36 25.57
C ARG A 381 43.41 -33.24 26.69
N PRO A 382 44.61 -32.94 27.27
CA PRO A 382 45.17 -33.76 28.36
C PRO A 382 44.28 -33.66 29.61
N ALA A 383 44.04 -34.79 30.27
CA ALA A 383 43.26 -34.86 31.51
C ALA A 383 44.01 -34.25 32.72
N THR A 384 45.28 -34.00 32.58
CA THR A 384 46.18 -33.42 33.61
C THR A 384 47.02 -32.30 32.97
N LEU A 385 47.28 -31.24 33.73
CA LEU A 385 48.27 -30.20 33.38
C LEU A 385 49.44 -30.30 34.31
N THR A 386 50.65 -30.05 33.81
CA THR A 386 51.81 -29.85 34.67
C THR A 386 51.68 -28.63 35.53
N PHE A 387 52.36 -28.50 36.62
CA PHE A 387 52.34 -27.29 37.45
C PHE A 387 52.84 -26.07 36.68
N GLU A 388 53.78 -26.26 35.79
CA GLU A 388 54.28 -25.20 34.92
C GLU A 388 53.19 -24.69 33.94
N GLN A 389 52.45 -25.63 33.31
CA GLN A 389 51.35 -25.30 32.44
C GLN A 389 50.20 -24.62 33.19
N ALA A 390 49.86 -25.11 34.38
CA ALA A 390 48.84 -24.50 35.23
C ALA A 390 49.28 -23.10 35.71
N ALA A 391 50.54 -22.91 36.06
CA ALA A 391 51.08 -21.59 36.41
C ALA A 391 51.08 -20.64 35.23
N ALA A 392 51.49 -21.08 34.03
CA ALA A 392 51.46 -20.26 32.81
C ALA A 392 50.04 -19.76 32.49
N SER A 393 49.02 -20.61 32.70
CA SER A 393 47.60 -20.25 32.49
C SER A 393 46.99 -19.44 33.66
N ASN A 394 47.78 -19.10 34.70
CA ASN A 394 47.36 -18.32 35.87
C ASN A 394 48.34 -17.16 36.15
N GLY A 395 48.78 -16.48 35.11
CA GLY A 395 49.66 -15.31 35.24
C GLY A 395 51.07 -15.64 35.73
N GLY A 396 51.57 -16.84 35.49
CA GLY A 396 52.91 -17.29 35.87
C GLY A 396 53.02 -17.82 37.30
N ARG A 397 51.92 -17.95 38.04
CA ARG A 397 51.89 -18.44 39.42
C ARG A 397 50.83 -19.53 39.58
N LEU A 398 51.17 -20.60 40.35
CA LEU A 398 50.16 -21.58 40.75
C LEU A 398 49.10 -20.91 41.62
N PRO A 399 47.79 -21.19 41.42
CA PRO A 399 46.73 -20.69 42.30
C PRO A 399 46.96 -21.11 43.74
N LEU A 400 46.59 -20.26 44.70
CA LEU A 400 46.72 -20.57 46.16
C LEU A 400 45.89 -21.81 46.51
N GLY A 401 46.52 -22.74 47.25
CA GLY A 401 45.87 -23.99 47.67
C GLY A 401 45.93 -25.14 46.65
N VAL A 402 46.58 -24.96 45.51
CA VAL A 402 46.84 -26.01 44.55
C VAL A 402 48.10 -26.77 45.02
N VAL A 403 47.94 -27.53 46.10
CA VAL A 403 48.93 -28.52 46.52
C VAL A 403 48.39 -29.88 46.09
N PRO A 404 49.10 -30.61 45.21
CA PRO A 404 48.64 -31.92 44.75
C PRO A 404 48.62 -32.91 45.86
N GLN A 405 47.63 -33.81 45.88
CA GLN A 405 47.55 -34.93 46.84
C GLN A 405 47.70 -36.24 46.12
N GLY A 406 48.34 -37.19 46.80
CA GLY A 406 48.50 -38.55 46.34
C GLY A 406 49.46 -38.73 45.16
N ALA A 407 49.16 -39.65 44.23
CA ALA A 407 50.01 -39.98 43.08
C ALA A 407 50.30 -38.77 42.17
N SER A 408 49.40 -37.85 42.04
CA SER A 408 49.56 -36.60 41.23
C SER A 408 50.67 -35.69 41.75
N ALA A 409 51.03 -35.78 43.08
CA ALA A 409 52.13 -35.02 43.67
C ALA A 409 53.48 -35.48 43.20
N ALA A 410 53.62 -36.81 43.01
CA ALA A 410 54.85 -37.44 42.55
C ALA A 410 55.07 -37.17 41.03
N GLU A 411 54.00 -37.01 40.26
CA GLU A 411 54.07 -36.80 38.82
C GLU A 411 54.20 -35.31 38.43
N GLY A 412 54.15 -34.38 39.38
CA GLY A 412 54.22 -32.96 39.11
C GLY A 412 53.06 -32.40 38.23
N SER A 413 51.90 -33.08 38.30
CA SER A 413 50.73 -32.73 37.52
C SER A 413 49.44 -32.63 38.36
N VAL A 414 48.41 -31.90 37.85
CA VAL A 414 47.11 -31.73 38.48
C VAL A 414 46.02 -32.08 37.51
N ARG A 415 44.97 -32.73 37.97
CA ARG A 415 43.77 -33.00 37.12
C ARG A 415 43.06 -31.75 36.75
N VAL A 416 42.54 -31.68 35.50
CA VAL A 416 41.89 -30.52 34.95
C VAL A 416 40.55 -30.90 34.31
N GLN A 417 39.59 -30.06 34.52
CA GLN A 417 38.30 -30.10 33.84
C GLN A 417 38.20 -28.85 32.92
N TYR A 418 37.90 -29.11 31.65
CA TYR A 418 37.75 -28.02 30.66
C TYR A 418 36.29 -27.64 30.49
N THR A 419 36.07 -26.34 30.32
CA THR A 419 34.78 -25.77 29.95
C THR A 419 34.99 -24.93 28.69
N ASP A 420 34.37 -25.32 27.61
CA ASP A 420 34.41 -24.59 26.36
C ASP A 420 33.16 -23.70 26.24
N THR A 421 33.36 -22.49 25.73
CA THR A 421 32.28 -21.59 25.41
C THR A 421 32.53 -21.06 24.01
N ASP A 422 31.56 -21.29 23.12
CA ASP A 422 31.54 -20.79 21.78
C ASP A 422 30.66 -19.54 21.73
N GLU A 423 31.22 -18.42 21.28
CA GLU A 423 30.47 -17.19 20.99
C GLU A 423 30.38 -17.02 19.47
N LEU A 424 29.18 -16.91 18.97
CA LEU A 424 28.89 -16.77 17.55
C LEU A 424 28.20 -15.45 17.27
N THR A 425 28.73 -14.67 16.31
CA THR A 425 28.08 -13.50 15.74
C THR A 425 27.90 -13.74 14.24
N VAL A 426 26.68 -13.55 13.75
CA VAL A 426 26.32 -13.77 12.35
C VAL A 426 25.58 -12.56 11.82
N TRP A 427 25.96 -12.13 10.64
CA TRP A 427 25.33 -11.03 9.89
C TRP A 427 24.50 -11.61 8.75
N VAL A 428 23.19 -11.42 8.79
CA VAL A 428 22.23 -12.05 7.88
C VAL A 428 21.49 -10.96 7.12
N GLU A 429 21.42 -11.06 5.80
CA GLU A 429 20.55 -10.23 4.98
C GLU A 429 19.08 -10.69 5.19
N PRO A 430 18.17 -9.79 5.66
CA PRO A 430 16.84 -10.18 6.13
C PRO A 430 15.89 -10.66 5.03
N GLY A 431 16.05 -10.18 3.80
CA GLY A 431 15.13 -10.49 2.68
C GLY A 431 15.28 -11.91 2.15
N THR A 432 16.51 -12.39 2.03
CA THR A 432 16.84 -13.73 1.49
C THR A 432 17.27 -14.74 2.53
N GLY A 433 17.67 -14.25 3.73
CA GLY A 433 18.25 -15.08 4.77
C GLY A 433 19.69 -15.50 4.50
N ARG A 434 20.40 -14.80 3.60
CA ARG A 434 21.81 -15.08 3.29
C ARG A 434 22.70 -14.63 4.42
N VAL A 435 23.56 -15.53 4.89
CA VAL A 435 24.66 -15.18 5.81
C VAL A 435 25.73 -14.44 5.02
N VAL A 436 25.97 -13.17 5.37
CA VAL A 436 26.95 -12.30 4.70
C VAL A 436 28.29 -12.38 5.39
N ASP A 437 28.29 -12.41 6.72
CA ASP A 437 29.51 -12.48 7.54
C ASP A 437 29.28 -13.36 8.76
N LEU A 438 30.36 -13.92 9.29
CA LEU A 438 30.35 -14.79 10.47
C LEU A 438 31.63 -14.59 11.24
N ASN A 439 31.49 -14.47 12.56
CA ASN A 439 32.60 -14.49 13.51
C ASN A 439 32.31 -15.52 14.62
N TRP A 440 33.19 -16.49 14.77
CA TRP A 440 33.14 -17.51 15.79
C TRP A 440 34.34 -17.34 16.71
N THR A 441 34.12 -17.26 18.00
CA THR A 441 35.17 -17.24 19.03
C THR A 441 34.96 -18.41 19.98
N GLU A 442 35.89 -19.32 20.01
CA GLU A 442 35.97 -20.43 20.99
C GLU A 442 36.84 -19.98 22.16
N THR A 443 36.36 -20.13 23.38
CA THR A 443 37.10 -19.82 24.59
C THR A 443 37.11 -21.06 25.49
N VAL A 444 38.30 -21.59 25.75
CA VAL A 444 38.48 -22.76 26.62
C VAL A 444 39.02 -22.30 27.95
N ARG A 445 38.27 -22.57 28.99
CA ARG A 445 38.70 -22.38 30.38
C ARG A 445 38.99 -23.73 31.03
N ALA A 446 39.98 -23.74 31.90
CA ALA A 446 40.33 -24.91 32.68
C ALA A 446 40.09 -24.67 34.17
N THR A 447 39.56 -25.67 34.84
CA THR A 447 39.36 -25.69 36.29
C THR A 447 40.19 -26.87 36.85
N LEU A 448 41.10 -26.55 37.72
CA LEU A 448 41.89 -27.56 38.40
C LEU A 448 41.01 -28.27 39.43
N VAL A 449 41.01 -29.62 39.40
CA VAL A 449 40.18 -30.44 40.30
C VAL A 449 41.05 -31.41 41.11
N GLY A 450 40.58 -31.76 42.34
CA GLY A 450 41.32 -32.63 43.23
C GLY A 450 42.45 -31.92 43.98
N THR A 451 42.32 -30.62 44.18
CA THR A 451 43.22 -29.80 45.01
C THR A 451 42.72 -29.77 46.47
N GLN A 452 43.58 -29.34 47.41
CA GLN A 452 43.20 -29.20 48.84
C GLN A 452 42.04 -28.27 49.09
N VAL A 453 41.86 -27.27 48.23
CA VAL A 453 40.81 -26.27 48.32
C VAL A 453 39.61 -26.55 47.42
N GLY A 454 39.56 -27.72 46.78
CA GLY A 454 38.49 -28.13 45.87
C GLY A 454 38.77 -27.77 44.42
N ALA A 455 37.75 -27.29 43.69
CA ALA A 455 37.87 -26.91 42.29
C ALA A 455 38.37 -25.46 42.19
N VAL A 456 39.46 -25.21 41.46
CA VAL A 456 40.08 -23.89 41.30
C VAL A 456 40.11 -23.50 39.82
N PRO A 457 39.30 -22.51 39.37
CA PRO A 457 39.36 -22.04 38.00
C PRO A 457 40.68 -21.29 37.74
N LEU A 458 41.23 -21.46 36.53
CA LEU A 458 42.37 -20.66 36.08
C LEU A 458 41.90 -19.28 35.60
N ASP A 459 42.64 -18.23 35.92
CA ASP A 459 42.27 -16.86 35.62
C ASP A 459 42.24 -16.56 34.09
N SER A 460 43.19 -17.16 33.37
CA SER A 460 43.29 -16.99 31.91
C SER A 460 42.73 -18.19 31.15
N PRO A 461 42.10 -17.96 29.99
CA PRO A 461 41.74 -19.08 29.11
C PRO A 461 42.98 -19.85 28.69
N VAL A 462 42.91 -21.19 28.71
CA VAL A 462 43.99 -22.05 28.27
C VAL A 462 44.13 -22.14 26.75
N ALA A 463 43.05 -21.82 26.03
CA ALA A 463 43.06 -21.68 24.58
C ALA A 463 41.95 -20.72 24.11
N THR A 464 42.23 -19.97 23.06
CA THR A 464 41.24 -19.17 22.34
C THR A 464 41.40 -19.43 20.86
N GLY A 465 40.30 -19.78 20.20
CA GLY A 465 40.22 -19.94 18.75
C GLY A 465 39.34 -18.84 18.15
N LYS A 466 39.73 -18.26 17.02
CA LYS A 466 38.89 -17.32 16.28
C LYS A 466 38.79 -17.80 14.83
N GLN A 467 37.58 -17.90 14.34
CA GLN A 467 37.27 -18.17 12.93
C GLN A 467 36.31 -17.13 12.43
N ALA A 468 36.58 -16.56 11.25
CA ALA A 468 35.74 -15.57 10.62
C ALA A 468 35.78 -15.81 9.11
N PHE A 469 34.76 -15.31 8.42
CA PHE A 469 34.81 -15.30 6.97
C PHE A 469 35.93 -14.35 6.49
N PRO A 470 36.75 -14.78 5.53
CA PRO A 470 37.72 -13.92 4.88
C PRO A 470 37.00 -12.72 4.18
N ALA A 471 37.64 -11.57 4.12
CA ALA A 471 37.09 -10.38 3.50
C ALA A 471 36.59 -10.61 2.06
N ALA A 472 37.28 -11.46 1.30
CA ALA A 472 36.85 -11.84 -0.05
C ALA A 472 35.52 -12.61 -0.05
N THR A 473 35.30 -13.50 0.92
CA THR A 473 34.04 -14.23 1.08
C THR A 473 32.91 -13.29 1.47
N VAL A 474 33.14 -12.37 2.41
CA VAL A 474 32.17 -11.34 2.81
C VAL A 474 31.77 -10.48 1.60
N ALA A 475 32.76 -10.03 0.80
CA ALA A 475 32.48 -9.24 -0.41
C ALA A 475 31.64 -10.03 -1.44
N THR A 476 31.97 -11.31 -1.65
CA THR A 476 31.22 -12.18 -2.57
C THR A 476 29.80 -12.44 -2.06
N ALA A 477 29.64 -12.74 -0.78
CA ALA A 477 28.34 -12.95 -0.15
C ALA A 477 27.46 -11.70 -0.20
N ALA A 478 28.04 -10.52 0.06
CA ALA A 478 27.36 -9.23 -0.05
C ALA A 478 26.96 -8.91 -1.50
N ALA A 479 27.81 -9.20 -2.49
CA ALA A 479 27.46 -9.03 -3.91
C ALA A 479 26.31 -9.97 -4.31
N ALA A 480 26.35 -11.23 -3.86
CA ALA A 480 25.28 -12.18 -4.10
C ALA A 480 23.97 -11.76 -3.41
N ALA A 481 24.03 -11.22 -2.19
CA ALA A 481 22.87 -10.69 -1.48
C ALA A 481 22.22 -9.52 -2.25
N ARG A 482 23.02 -8.57 -2.76
CA ARG A 482 22.53 -7.47 -3.60
C ARG A 482 21.83 -7.97 -4.86
N HIS A 483 22.43 -8.93 -5.54
CA HIS A 483 21.84 -9.53 -6.74
C HIS A 483 20.53 -10.26 -6.44
N ASP A 484 20.44 -10.98 -5.32
CA ASP A 484 19.21 -11.64 -4.91
C ASP A 484 18.12 -10.63 -4.53
N LEU A 485 18.47 -9.52 -3.86
CA LEU A 485 17.57 -8.41 -3.58
C LEU A 485 17.04 -7.75 -4.88
N GLN A 486 17.91 -7.50 -5.85
CA GLN A 486 17.49 -6.99 -7.16
C GLN A 486 16.51 -7.95 -7.84
N ARG A 487 16.78 -9.25 -7.85
CA ARG A 487 15.86 -10.25 -8.40
C ARG A 487 14.50 -10.28 -7.70
N THR A 488 14.46 -10.12 -6.38
CA THR A 488 13.19 -10.04 -5.65
C THR A 488 12.40 -8.80 -6.03
N THR A 489 13.08 -7.66 -6.18
CA THR A 489 12.48 -6.39 -6.61
C THR A 489 11.96 -6.48 -8.05
N ASP A 490 12.79 -6.99 -8.98
CA ASP A 490 12.40 -7.17 -10.38
C ASP A 490 11.20 -8.11 -10.52
N ARG A 491 11.20 -9.21 -9.75
CA ARG A 491 10.06 -10.15 -9.72
C ARG A 491 8.81 -9.47 -9.18
N SER A 492 8.90 -8.69 -8.11
CA SER A 492 7.79 -7.92 -7.55
C SER A 492 7.21 -6.94 -8.58
N ASN A 493 8.08 -6.20 -9.28
CA ASN A 493 7.68 -5.24 -10.30
C ASN A 493 7.00 -5.92 -11.50
N LEU A 494 7.54 -7.06 -11.96
CA LEU A 494 6.95 -7.83 -13.05
C LEU A 494 5.61 -8.46 -12.66
N LEU A 495 5.46 -8.96 -11.44
CA LEU A 495 4.17 -9.44 -10.91
C LEU A 495 3.12 -8.33 -10.84
N THR A 496 3.53 -7.13 -10.47
CA THR A 496 2.64 -5.95 -10.49
C THR A 496 2.17 -5.63 -11.90
N GLY A 497 3.11 -5.55 -12.84
CA GLY A 497 2.77 -5.34 -14.25
C GLY A 497 1.81 -6.41 -14.77
N LEU A 498 2.01 -7.67 -14.39
CA LEU A 498 1.15 -8.80 -14.75
C LEU A 498 -0.28 -8.63 -14.20
N TRP A 499 -0.43 -8.30 -12.92
CA TRP A 499 -1.74 -8.07 -12.32
C TRP A 499 -2.46 -6.87 -12.93
N LEU A 500 -1.75 -5.79 -13.24
CA LEU A 500 -2.29 -4.64 -13.95
C LEU A 500 -2.77 -5.01 -15.35
N ALA A 501 -1.98 -5.77 -16.08
CA ALA A 501 -2.37 -6.23 -17.42
C ALA A 501 -3.59 -7.15 -17.37
N VAL A 502 -3.69 -8.05 -16.37
CA VAL A 502 -4.89 -8.87 -16.11
C VAL A 502 -6.11 -7.99 -15.82
N PHE A 503 -5.96 -6.98 -14.96
CA PHE A 503 -7.05 -6.07 -14.62
C PHE A 503 -7.55 -5.30 -15.86
N VAL A 504 -6.63 -4.77 -16.68
CA VAL A 504 -6.98 -4.07 -17.93
C VAL A 504 -7.68 -5.03 -18.91
N ALA A 505 -7.21 -6.27 -19.03
CA ALA A 505 -7.83 -7.27 -19.88
C ALA A 505 -9.27 -7.58 -19.45
N VAL A 506 -9.49 -7.80 -18.15
CA VAL A 506 -10.82 -8.09 -17.58
C VAL A 506 -11.76 -6.89 -17.77
N ALA A 507 -11.28 -5.67 -17.48
CA ALA A 507 -12.06 -4.44 -17.67
C ALA A 507 -12.46 -4.22 -19.13
N ALA A 508 -11.53 -4.45 -20.06
CA ALA A 508 -11.78 -4.32 -21.49
C ALA A 508 -12.77 -5.38 -22.02
N LEU A 509 -12.66 -6.63 -21.54
CA LEU A 509 -13.61 -7.70 -21.87
C LEU A 509 -15.01 -7.42 -21.31
N ALA A 510 -15.11 -6.93 -20.08
CA ALA A 510 -16.38 -6.51 -19.49
C ALA A 510 -17.02 -5.37 -20.28
N ALA A 511 -16.25 -4.34 -20.65
CA ALA A 511 -16.71 -3.24 -21.49
C ALA A 511 -17.18 -3.69 -22.87
N ALA A 512 -16.46 -4.63 -23.51
CA ALA A 512 -16.86 -5.25 -24.75
C ALA A 512 -18.18 -6.05 -24.59
N GLY A 513 -18.30 -6.83 -23.51
CA GLY A 513 -19.50 -7.59 -23.18
C GLY A 513 -20.73 -6.68 -22.98
N LEU A 514 -20.60 -5.61 -22.22
CA LEU A 514 -21.67 -4.63 -22.00
C LEU A 514 -22.11 -3.93 -23.29
N THR A 515 -21.14 -3.58 -24.16
CA THR A 515 -21.46 -2.98 -25.47
C THR A 515 -22.18 -3.96 -26.40
N ALA A 516 -21.82 -5.25 -26.35
CA ALA A 516 -22.47 -6.32 -27.10
C ALA A 516 -23.89 -6.61 -26.58
N ALA A 517 -24.07 -6.70 -25.25
CA ALA A 517 -25.37 -6.93 -24.63
C ALA A 517 -26.37 -5.80 -24.94
N ALA A 518 -25.94 -4.54 -24.84
CA ALA A 518 -26.76 -3.39 -25.22
C ALA A 518 -27.15 -3.41 -26.71
N ALA A 519 -26.34 -4.02 -27.57
CA ALA A 519 -26.65 -4.19 -28.98
C ALA A 519 -27.73 -5.26 -29.22
N ARG A 520 -27.75 -6.34 -28.42
CA ARG A 520 -28.78 -7.38 -28.49
C ARG A 520 -30.14 -6.88 -28.05
N GLN A 521 -30.21 -6.19 -26.89
CA GLN A 521 -31.46 -5.62 -26.37
C GLN A 521 -32.15 -4.66 -27.34
N GLN A 522 -31.37 -3.84 -28.07
CA GLN A 522 -31.96 -2.92 -29.06
C GLN A 522 -32.46 -3.64 -30.31
N ARG A 523 -31.83 -4.74 -30.72
CA ARG A 523 -32.33 -5.55 -31.85
C ARG A 523 -33.64 -6.27 -31.48
N GLU A 524 -33.73 -6.77 -30.25
CA GLU A 524 -34.94 -7.41 -29.72
C GLU A 524 -36.08 -6.38 -29.60
N ALA A 525 -35.83 -5.17 -29.08
CA ALA A 525 -36.81 -4.10 -29.03
C ALA A 525 -37.30 -3.64 -30.41
N ALA A 526 -36.38 -3.56 -31.39
CA ALA A 526 -36.76 -3.22 -32.78
C ALA A 526 -37.57 -4.31 -33.48
N SER A 527 -37.29 -5.59 -33.19
CA SER A 527 -38.06 -6.71 -33.77
C SER A 527 -39.48 -6.79 -33.18
N VAL A 528 -39.68 -6.43 -31.92
CA VAL A 528 -41.00 -6.35 -31.27
C VAL A 528 -41.86 -5.24 -31.88
N GLN A 529 -41.25 -4.07 -32.17
CA GLN A 529 -41.97 -2.93 -32.80
C GLN A 529 -42.41 -3.21 -34.25
N THR A 530 -41.65 -4.04 -34.99
CA THR A 530 -41.99 -4.42 -36.35
C THR A 530 -43.03 -5.54 -36.44
N SER A 531 -43.29 -6.25 -35.33
CA SER A 531 -44.28 -7.33 -35.26
C SER A 531 -45.67 -6.90 -34.78
N THR A 532 -45.89 -5.61 -34.43
CA THR A 532 -47.22 -5.10 -34.07
C THR A 532 -47.98 -4.82 -35.33
N PRO A 533 -49.08 -5.55 -35.67
CA PRO A 533 -49.86 -5.29 -36.88
C PRO A 533 -50.54 -3.94 -36.73
N LEU A 534 -50.52 -3.15 -37.82
CA LEU A 534 -51.30 -1.89 -37.93
C LEU A 534 -52.75 -2.21 -37.63
N PRO A 535 -53.44 -1.37 -36.80
CA PRO A 535 -54.87 -1.49 -36.65
C PRO A 535 -55.53 -1.30 -37.99
N THR A 536 -56.23 -2.35 -38.47
CA THR A 536 -57.08 -2.25 -39.65
C THR A 536 -58.15 -1.18 -39.43
N ALA A 537 -58.01 -0.05 -40.18
CA ALA A 537 -59.04 0.93 -40.26
C ALA A 537 -60.30 0.29 -40.84
N GLY A 538 -61.36 0.14 -40.03
CA GLY A 538 -62.70 -0.21 -40.40
C GLY A 538 -63.59 1.03 -40.28
#